data_2f77eb12a4b84f6bcff27fa6b7058bdb
#
_entry.id   2f77eb12a4b84f6bcff27fa6b7058bdb
#
_cell.length_a   1.000
_cell.length_b   1.000
_cell.length_c   1.000
_cell.angle_alpha   90.00
_cell.angle_beta   90.00
_cell.angle_gamma   90.00
#
_symmetry.space_group_name_H-M   'P 1'
#
loop_
_entity.id
_entity.type
_entity.pdbx_description
1 polymer ?
#
loop_
_entity_poly.entity_id
_entity_poly.type
_entity_poly.pdbx_seq_one_letter_code
_entity_poly.pdbx_strand_id
1 'polypeptide(L)'
;MKLLSTMGVKGVLDAAMPPYAAAAGLKIDASFDPTALMLERVRGGERGDAIILTAHGIDALIGEGILEPEFRVPYARSLVGLAVKAGAPRPDISTAAAVKRTLLAAKSVVYSRKGQSGIFFAGLLERLGI
;
A
#
# COMPACT_ATOMS: atom_id res chain seq x y z
N MET A 1 -6.74 21.51 4.87
CA MET A 1 -5.58 20.60 4.76
C MET A 1 -5.82 19.66 3.61
N LYS A 2 -4.92 19.62 2.63
CA LYS A 2 -4.98 18.70 1.48
C LYS A 2 -4.15 17.45 1.79
N LEU A 3 -4.78 16.28 1.78
CA LEU A 3 -4.13 15.00 2.01
C LEU A 3 -4.09 14.19 0.71
N LEU A 4 -2.89 13.79 0.29
CA LEU A 4 -2.68 12.85 -0.81
C LEU A 4 -2.39 11.46 -0.23
N SER A 5 -3.13 10.43 -0.63
CA SER A 5 -2.98 9.11 0.02
C SER A 5 -3.09 7.95 -0.96
N THR A 6 -2.39 6.87 -0.63
CA THR A 6 -2.61 5.58 -1.29
C THR A 6 -3.95 4.97 -0.90
N MET A 7 -4.54 4.19 -1.82
CA MET A 7 -5.78 3.43 -1.56
C MET A 7 -5.67 2.43 -0.39
N GLY A 8 -4.48 1.94 -0.09
CA GLY A 8 -4.27 0.87 0.89
C GLY A 8 -4.67 1.19 2.33
N VAL A 9 -4.77 2.47 2.67
CA VAL A 9 -5.16 2.95 4.00
C VAL A 9 -6.48 3.72 4.01
N LYS A 10 -7.18 3.78 2.86
CA LYS A 10 -8.41 4.56 2.70
C LYS A 10 -9.45 4.23 3.76
N GLY A 11 -9.76 2.95 4.00
CA GLY A 11 -10.78 2.56 4.96
C GLY A 11 -10.49 3.01 6.40
N VAL A 12 -9.21 3.01 6.80
CA VAL A 12 -8.78 3.53 8.11
C VAL A 12 -8.93 5.05 8.16
N LEU A 13 -8.52 5.74 7.10
CA LEU A 13 -8.62 7.19 7.03
C LEU A 13 -10.06 7.66 6.96
N ASP A 14 -10.94 7.00 6.22
CA ASP A 14 -12.38 7.32 6.17
C ASP A 14 -13.03 7.28 7.57
N ALA A 15 -12.58 6.36 8.43
CA ALA A 15 -13.07 6.26 9.80
C ALA A 15 -12.41 7.26 10.77
N ALA A 16 -11.10 7.53 10.60
CA ALA A 16 -10.34 8.33 11.55
C ALA A 16 -10.38 9.84 11.26
N MET A 17 -10.44 10.25 9.99
CA MET A 17 -10.39 11.67 9.62
C MET A 17 -11.58 12.50 10.14
N PRO A 18 -12.86 12.07 10.07
CA PRO A 18 -13.96 12.92 10.50
C PRO A 18 -13.90 13.34 11.98
N PRO A 19 -13.72 12.41 12.96
CA PRO A 19 -13.61 12.81 14.35
C PRO A 19 -12.37 13.65 14.64
N TYR A 20 -11.25 13.37 13.98
CA TYR A 20 -10.04 14.18 14.12
C TYR A 20 -10.22 15.59 13.58
N ALA A 21 -10.79 15.72 12.37
CA ALA A 21 -11.04 17.00 11.73
C ALA A 21 -11.97 17.89 12.60
N ALA A 22 -13.02 17.28 13.16
CA ALA A 22 -13.94 17.96 14.07
C ALA A 22 -13.24 18.45 15.35
N ALA A 23 -12.44 17.58 15.98
CA ALA A 23 -11.72 17.92 17.21
C ALA A 23 -10.64 18.99 16.98
N ALA A 24 -9.98 18.97 15.84
CA ALA A 24 -8.91 19.91 15.49
C ALA A 24 -9.41 21.19 14.80
N GLY A 25 -10.70 21.32 14.52
CA GLY A 25 -11.26 22.46 13.76
C GLY A 25 -10.73 22.55 12.32
N LEU A 26 -10.39 21.41 11.71
CA LEU A 26 -9.79 21.32 10.37
C LEU A 26 -10.81 20.86 9.33
N LYS A 27 -10.65 21.37 8.10
CA LYS A 27 -11.27 20.78 6.92
C LYS A 27 -10.20 19.98 6.18
N ILE A 28 -10.41 18.67 6.06
CA ILE A 28 -9.50 17.76 5.35
C ILE A 28 -10.09 17.44 3.97
N ASP A 29 -9.34 17.76 2.92
CA ASP A 29 -9.61 17.38 1.53
C ASP A 29 -8.66 16.25 1.16
N ALA A 30 -9.17 15.01 1.11
CA ALA A 30 -8.37 13.82 0.90
C ALA A 30 -8.57 13.24 -0.52
N SER A 31 -7.48 13.00 -1.21
CA SER A 31 -7.44 12.37 -2.53
C SER A 31 -6.73 11.01 -2.43
N PHE A 32 -7.34 9.98 -3.03
CA PHE A 32 -6.86 8.59 -2.96
C PHE A 32 -6.61 8.02 -4.34
N ASP A 33 -5.42 7.46 -4.55
CA ASP A 33 -5.05 6.77 -5.78
C ASP A 33 -4.15 5.56 -5.50
N PRO A 34 -4.02 4.60 -6.44
CA PRO A 34 -2.94 3.63 -6.39
C PRO A 34 -1.57 4.33 -6.28
N THR A 35 -0.64 3.74 -5.51
CA THR A 35 0.66 4.36 -5.22
C THR A 35 1.39 4.83 -6.48
N ALA A 36 1.38 4.05 -7.56
CA ALA A 36 2.06 4.42 -8.80
C ALA A 36 1.49 5.72 -9.40
N LEU A 37 0.16 5.83 -9.47
CA LEU A 37 -0.51 7.03 -9.98
C LEU A 37 -0.28 8.23 -9.05
N MET A 38 -0.32 8.04 -7.74
CA MET A 38 -0.03 9.11 -6.79
C MET A 38 1.40 9.64 -6.95
N LEU A 39 2.38 8.75 -7.17
CA LEU A 39 3.77 9.14 -7.46
C LEU A 39 3.86 9.97 -8.75
N GLU A 40 3.15 9.57 -9.82
CA GLU A 40 3.10 10.31 -11.08
C GLU A 40 2.53 11.72 -10.87
N ARG A 41 1.43 11.85 -10.12
CA ARG A 41 0.81 13.15 -9.80
C ARG A 41 1.77 14.07 -9.04
N VAL A 42 2.45 13.52 -8.02
CA VAL A 42 3.40 14.31 -7.21
C VAL A 42 4.63 14.73 -8.01
N ARG A 43 5.17 13.84 -8.86
CA ARG A 43 6.25 14.16 -9.80
C ARG A 43 5.83 15.18 -10.84
N GLY A 44 4.57 15.12 -11.26
CA GLY A 44 3.95 16.11 -12.15
C GLY A 44 3.67 17.49 -11.51
N GLY A 45 4.07 17.68 -10.25
CA GLY A 45 3.98 18.98 -9.56
C GLY A 45 2.80 19.10 -8.60
N GLU A 46 1.96 18.08 -8.43
CA GLU A 46 0.91 18.15 -7.42
C GLU A 46 1.50 18.16 -6.01
N ARG A 47 0.95 19.00 -5.15
CA ARG A 47 1.36 19.15 -3.75
C ARG A 47 0.17 19.05 -2.82
N GLY A 48 0.40 18.58 -1.61
CA GLY A 48 -0.53 18.53 -0.49
C GLY A 48 0.20 18.93 0.79
N ASP A 49 -0.57 19.17 1.85
CA ASP A 49 -0.02 19.46 3.17
C ASP A 49 0.55 18.19 3.82
N ALA A 50 0.01 17.02 3.45
CA ALA A 50 0.52 15.73 3.86
C ALA A 50 0.36 14.69 2.73
N ILE A 51 1.25 13.69 2.73
CA ILE A 51 1.20 12.57 1.80
C ILE A 51 1.38 11.25 2.53
N ILE A 52 0.55 10.25 2.22
CA ILE A 52 0.65 8.88 2.74
C ILE A 52 0.87 7.93 1.57
N LEU A 53 2.05 7.34 1.52
CA LEU A 53 2.42 6.34 0.52
C LEU A 53 3.06 5.12 1.19
N THR A 54 3.46 4.14 0.39
CA THR A 54 4.35 3.08 0.86
C THR A 54 5.71 3.65 1.26
N ALA A 55 6.41 2.99 2.18
CA ALA A 55 7.76 3.41 2.58
C ALA A 55 8.67 3.64 1.37
N HIS A 56 8.69 2.68 0.42
CA HIS A 56 9.46 2.81 -0.81
C HIS A 56 9.06 4.05 -1.65
N GLY A 57 7.76 4.36 -1.73
CA GLY A 57 7.28 5.54 -2.45
C GLY A 57 7.71 6.85 -1.79
N ILE A 58 7.68 6.93 -0.46
CA ILE A 58 8.19 8.08 0.29
C ILE A 58 9.72 8.20 0.11
N ASP A 59 10.46 7.09 0.26
CA ASP A 59 11.92 7.09 0.11
C ASP A 59 12.35 7.54 -1.31
N ALA A 60 11.59 7.16 -2.34
CA ALA A 60 11.84 7.63 -3.71
C ALA A 60 11.65 9.16 -3.84
N LEU A 61 10.56 9.71 -3.30
CA LEU A 61 10.30 11.15 -3.36
C LEU A 61 11.30 11.96 -2.53
N ILE A 62 11.82 11.41 -1.44
CA ILE A 62 12.93 12.01 -0.66
C ILE A 62 14.20 12.01 -1.51
N GLY A 63 14.55 10.89 -2.14
CA GLY A 63 15.72 10.79 -3.01
C GLY A 63 15.66 11.72 -4.24
N GLU A 64 14.47 12.09 -4.67
CA GLU A 64 14.20 13.05 -5.74
C GLU A 64 14.17 14.52 -5.26
N GLY A 65 14.34 14.77 -3.95
CA GLY A 65 14.31 16.12 -3.36
C GLY A 65 12.91 16.75 -3.32
N ILE A 66 11.85 15.94 -3.42
CA ILE A 66 10.45 16.40 -3.39
C ILE A 66 9.90 16.46 -1.97
N LEU A 67 10.38 15.57 -1.09
CA LEU A 67 10.01 15.50 0.31
C LEU A 67 11.24 15.63 1.21
N GLU A 68 11.07 16.23 2.38
CA GLU A 68 12.10 16.37 3.39
C GLU A 68 12.15 15.10 4.28
N PRO A 69 13.32 14.49 4.50
CA PRO A 69 13.46 13.25 5.23
C PRO A 69 13.06 13.34 6.71
N GLU A 70 13.24 14.50 7.33
CA GLU A 70 12.95 14.76 8.74
C GLU A 70 11.46 14.66 9.10
N PHE A 71 10.57 14.85 8.11
CA PHE A 71 9.11 14.73 8.29
C PHE A 71 8.56 13.34 7.96
N ARG A 72 9.43 12.37 7.70
CA ARG A 72 9.03 10.99 7.40
C ARG A 72 8.64 10.24 8.67
N VAL A 73 7.36 9.90 8.80
CA VAL A 73 6.81 9.17 9.94
C VAL A 73 6.17 7.85 9.49
N PRO A 74 6.47 6.69 10.11
CA PRO A 74 5.73 5.46 9.86
C PRO A 74 4.29 5.61 10.36
N TYR A 75 3.32 5.42 9.46
CA TYR A 75 1.90 5.59 9.76
C TYR A 75 1.18 4.26 10.05
N ALA A 76 1.36 3.26 9.19
CA ALA A 76 0.69 1.97 9.30
C ALA A 76 1.50 0.85 8.65
N ARG A 77 1.18 -0.40 8.99
CA ARG A 77 1.70 -1.60 8.33
C ARG A 77 0.55 -2.36 7.71
N SER A 78 0.64 -2.66 6.41
CA SER A 78 -0.32 -3.48 5.70
C SER A 78 0.27 -4.87 5.42
N LEU A 79 -0.53 -5.91 5.60
CA LEU A 79 -0.14 -7.28 5.31
C LEU A 79 -0.78 -7.73 4.00
N VAL A 80 -0.05 -8.55 3.23
CA VAL A 80 -0.59 -9.24 2.06
C VAL A 80 -1.11 -10.60 2.49
N GLY A 81 -2.39 -10.85 2.25
CA GLY A 81 -3.06 -12.12 2.53
C GLY A 81 -3.25 -12.97 1.27
N LEU A 82 -3.43 -14.26 1.46
CA LEU A 82 -3.85 -15.21 0.43
C LEU A 82 -5.28 -15.61 0.68
N ALA A 83 -6.15 -15.44 -0.32
CA ALA A 83 -7.53 -15.87 -0.27
C ALA A 83 -7.75 -17.09 -1.16
N VAL A 84 -8.63 -17.98 -0.71
CA VAL A 84 -9.11 -19.14 -1.47
C VAL A 84 -10.64 -19.11 -1.57
N LYS A 85 -11.20 -19.88 -2.50
CA LYS A 85 -12.65 -20.00 -2.64
C LYS A 85 -13.30 -20.44 -1.31
N ALA A 86 -14.45 -19.88 -1.00
CA ALA A 86 -15.22 -20.29 0.19
C ALA A 86 -15.44 -21.82 0.19
N GLY A 87 -15.19 -22.46 1.34
CA GLY A 87 -15.29 -23.92 1.49
C GLY A 87 -14.04 -24.70 1.03
N ALA A 88 -13.07 -24.08 0.36
CA ALA A 88 -11.81 -24.75 0.05
C ALA A 88 -10.94 -24.90 1.29
N PRO A 89 -10.10 -25.93 1.37
CA PRO A 89 -9.13 -26.09 2.46
C PRO A 89 -8.22 -24.88 2.55
N ARG A 90 -7.94 -24.42 3.76
CA ARG A 90 -6.98 -23.33 3.98
C ARG A 90 -5.57 -23.81 3.67
N PRO A 91 -4.85 -23.15 2.75
CA PRO A 91 -3.48 -23.55 2.46
C PRO A 91 -2.54 -23.20 3.62
N ASP A 92 -1.51 -23.99 3.78
CA ASP A 92 -0.42 -23.69 4.70
C ASP A 92 0.47 -22.58 4.10
N ILE A 93 0.56 -21.46 4.79
CA ILE A 93 1.42 -20.32 4.45
C ILE A 93 2.26 -19.87 5.65
N SER A 94 2.50 -20.76 6.60
CA SER A 94 3.20 -20.47 7.87
C SER A 94 4.69 -20.17 7.68
N THR A 95 5.28 -20.67 6.60
CA THR A 95 6.70 -20.46 6.27
C THR A 95 6.88 -20.14 4.79
N ALA A 96 8.02 -19.55 4.40
CA ALA A 96 8.34 -19.30 2.99
C ALA A 96 8.32 -20.59 2.14
N ALA A 97 8.81 -21.69 2.68
CA ALA A 97 8.75 -22.99 2.01
C ALA A 97 7.31 -23.50 1.84
N ALA A 98 6.43 -23.30 2.83
CA ALA A 98 5.03 -23.65 2.75
C ALA A 98 4.30 -22.77 1.70
N VAL A 99 4.57 -21.47 1.68
CA VAL A 99 4.07 -20.55 0.63
C VAL A 99 4.48 -21.04 -0.74
N LYS A 100 5.76 -21.37 -0.96
CA LYS A 100 6.25 -21.88 -2.25
C LYS A 100 5.51 -23.15 -2.66
N ARG A 101 5.40 -24.15 -1.78
CA ARG A 101 4.65 -25.39 -2.08
C ARG A 101 3.20 -25.11 -2.43
N THR A 102 2.53 -24.25 -1.66
CA THR A 102 1.13 -23.85 -1.90
C THR A 102 0.95 -23.21 -3.28
N LEU A 103 1.84 -22.29 -3.65
CA LEU A 103 1.77 -21.60 -4.94
C LEU A 103 2.03 -22.55 -6.11
N LEU A 104 3.01 -23.45 -6.00
CA LEU A 104 3.32 -24.44 -7.03
C LEU A 104 2.21 -25.50 -7.20
N ALA A 105 1.46 -25.81 -6.13
CA ALA A 105 0.32 -26.74 -6.19
C ALA A 105 -0.98 -26.07 -6.70
N ALA A 106 -1.03 -24.75 -6.78
CA ALA A 106 -2.21 -24.04 -7.22
C ALA A 106 -2.42 -24.16 -8.74
N LYS A 107 -3.67 -24.43 -9.15
CA LYS A 107 -4.04 -24.45 -10.59
C LYS A 107 -3.93 -23.08 -11.24
N SER A 108 -4.16 -22.03 -10.48
CA SER A 108 -4.05 -20.64 -10.92
C SER A 108 -3.87 -19.73 -9.71
N VAL A 109 -3.16 -18.62 -9.92
CA VAL A 109 -2.98 -17.57 -8.93
C VAL A 109 -3.33 -16.24 -9.59
N VAL A 110 -4.15 -15.43 -8.91
CA VAL A 110 -4.58 -14.12 -9.39
C VAL A 110 -4.07 -13.04 -8.44
N TYR A 111 -3.46 -12.02 -9.00
CA TYR A 111 -3.00 -10.85 -8.23
C TYR A 111 -3.05 -9.58 -9.07
N SER A 112 -3.10 -8.43 -8.41
CA SER A 112 -3.13 -7.12 -9.08
C SER A 112 -1.78 -6.76 -9.67
N ARG A 113 -1.70 -6.39 -10.93
CA ARG A 113 -0.45 -5.93 -11.56
C ARG A 113 0.00 -4.53 -11.12
N LYS A 114 -0.95 -3.64 -10.81
CA LYS A 114 -0.69 -2.21 -10.51
C LYS A 114 -0.84 -1.87 -9.03
N GLY A 115 -1.40 -2.76 -8.23
CA GLY A 115 -1.58 -2.56 -6.79
C GLY A 115 -0.32 -2.96 -6.01
N GLN A 116 -0.10 -2.35 -4.85
CA GLN A 116 1.08 -2.63 -4.00
C GLN A 116 1.18 -4.10 -3.57
N SER A 117 0.06 -4.74 -3.27
CA SER A 117 0.04 -6.18 -2.95
C SER A 117 0.56 -7.03 -4.10
N GLY A 118 0.22 -6.68 -5.34
CA GLY A 118 0.68 -7.40 -6.52
C GLY A 118 2.15 -7.17 -6.84
N ILE A 119 2.62 -5.94 -6.70
CA ILE A 119 4.06 -5.60 -6.84
C ILE A 119 4.88 -6.38 -5.80
N PHE A 120 4.44 -6.37 -4.53
CA PHE A 120 5.06 -7.17 -3.47
C PHE A 120 5.05 -8.66 -3.81
N PHE A 121 3.92 -9.18 -4.31
CA PHE A 121 3.75 -10.60 -4.63
C PHE A 121 4.64 -11.01 -5.81
N ALA A 122 4.76 -10.21 -6.87
CA ALA A 122 5.68 -10.46 -7.96
C ALA A 122 7.13 -10.60 -7.46
N GLY A 123 7.60 -9.64 -6.67
CA GLY A 123 8.93 -9.74 -6.05
C GLY A 123 9.06 -10.90 -5.04
N LEU A 124 7.97 -11.38 -4.45
CA LEU A 124 7.98 -12.59 -3.62
C LEU A 124 8.20 -13.84 -4.48
N LEU A 125 7.54 -13.94 -5.65
CA LEU A 125 7.75 -15.07 -6.57
C LEU A 125 9.21 -15.17 -7.00
N GLU A 126 9.83 -14.05 -7.39
CA GLU A 126 11.26 -14.00 -7.73
C GLU A 126 12.14 -14.49 -6.59
N ARG A 127 11.91 -14.02 -5.35
CA ARG A 127 12.66 -14.45 -4.15
C ARG A 127 12.47 -15.93 -3.82
N LEU A 128 11.32 -16.50 -4.15
CA LEU A 128 11.03 -17.93 -3.97
C LEU A 128 11.55 -18.78 -5.13
N GLY A 129 12.02 -18.18 -6.22
CA GLY A 129 12.47 -18.88 -7.42
C GLY A 129 11.34 -19.64 -8.13
N ILE A 130 10.20 -19.00 -8.32
CA ILE A 130 9.01 -19.53 -9.02
C ILE A 130 8.38 -18.47 -9.91
#